data_8d6a7e92dda67a9f4fa11b8438ff322f
#
_entry.id   8d6a7e92dda67a9f4fa11b8438ff322f
#
_cell.length_a   1.000
_cell.length_b   1.000
_cell.length_c   1.000
_cell.angle_alpha   90.00
_cell.angle_beta   90.00
_cell.angle_gamma   90.00
#
_symmetry.space_group_name_H-M   'P 1'
#
loop_
_entity.id
_entity.type
_entity.pdbx_description
1 polymer ?
#
loop_
_entity_poly.entity_id
_entity_poly.type
_entity_poly.pdbx_seq_one_letter_code
_entity_poly.pdbx_strand_id
1 'polypeptide(L)'
;MCENLDKYSVVLKGVSKSFDDEMILKSVDLELEKGKFYTLLGPSGCGKTTILNLIAGFLDANSGEIYINGENVLDVPASKRKVNTVFQNYSLFPHMNVFDNVAFGLEIKKTDKKIIKKEVEKALDMVNLSGFEKREISQMSGGQRQRVAIARALVNKPDVLLLDEPLSALDMKLRKSMQVLLRDLQWELGITFVFVTHDQEEALAMSDWIFVMDKGEIVQQGSPKDIYDEPINRYVAQFIGESNILKARMVDDYKVEFANKTFACSDAGINKNERVEVVIRPEDINVVPIDDADIVVNIDNILYRGVFNELICFDSSEFRWKIHTTRTFEEGDDIGIKIDAENIHVMRYNESEDDFDKRIEKYAIGEDDG
;
A
#
# COMPACT_ATOMS: atom_id res chain seq x y z
N MET A 1 4.24 27.81 5.89
CA MET A 1 4.21 27.29 4.54
C MET A 1 2.82 26.74 4.30
N CYS A 2 1.91 27.54 3.78
CA CYS A 2 0.53 27.15 3.43
C CYS A 2 0.36 27.50 1.95
N GLU A 3 1.11 26.81 1.11
CA GLU A 3 1.00 27.01 -0.32
C GLU A 3 0.08 25.94 -0.89
N ASN A 4 -1.11 26.40 -1.28
CA ASN A 4 -2.06 25.72 -2.15
C ASN A 4 -2.70 24.43 -1.61
N LEU A 5 -3.39 24.50 -0.45
CA LEU A 5 -4.24 23.41 0.08
C LEU A 5 -5.32 22.95 -0.94
N ASP A 6 -5.61 23.77 -1.95
CA ASP A 6 -6.58 23.44 -3.00
C ASP A 6 -6.18 22.26 -3.90
N LYS A 7 -4.89 21.90 -3.92
CA LYS A 7 -4.36 20.75 -4.65
C LYS A 7 -4.77 19.43 -3.97
N TYR A 8 -4.92 19.45 -2.65
CA TYR A 8 -5.13 18.26 -1.85
C TYR A 8 -6.61 18.04 -1.53
N SER A 9 -7.01 16.78 -1.51
CA SER A 9 -8.33 16.35 -1.02
C SER A 9 -8.36 16.19 0.49
N VAL A 10 -7.26 15.71 1.08
CA VAL A 10 -7.09 15.55 2.53
C VAL A 10 -5.67 15.95 2.91
N VAL A 11 -5.54 16.68 4.03
CA VAL A 11 -4.24 16.96 4.65
C VAL A 11 -4.36 16.75 6.16
N LEU A 12 -3.45 15.98 6.73
CA LEU A 12 -3.23 15.84 8.15
C LEU A 12 -1.91 16.55 8.49
N LYS A 13 -1.91 17.38 9.56
CA LYS A 13 -0.71 18.08 10.03
C LYS A 13 -0.51 17.82 11.53
N GLY A 14 0.54 17.05 11.85
CA GLY A 14 0.91 16.75 13.23
C GLY A 14 -0.19 16.06 14.02
N VAL A 15 -1.01 15.23 13.35
CA VAL A 15 -2.20 14.62 13.96
C VAL A 15 -1.78 13.51 14.92
N SER A 16 -2.20 13.62 16.17
CA SER A 16 -2.02 12.58 17.18
C SER A 16 -3.34 12.05 17.71
N LYS A 17 -3.33 10.79 18.15
CA LYS A 17 -4.48 10.16 18.80
C LYS A 17 -4.06 9.17 19.87
N SER A 18 -4.64 9.33 21.07
CA SER A 18 -4.52 8.37 22.17
C SER A 18 -5.91 7.87 22.55
N PHE A 19 -6.00 6.66 23.07
CA PHE A 19 -7.14 6.13 23.80
C PHE A 19 -6.66 5.79 25.21
N ASP A 20 -7.33 6.35 26.19
CA ASP A 20 -6.86 6.33 27.59
C ASP A 20 -5.39 6.79 27.65
N ASP A 21 -4.48 5.95 28.14
CA ASP A 21 -3.04 6.25 28.24
C ASP A 21 -2.21 5.68 27.07
N GLU A 22 -2.84 5.02 26.09
CA GLU A 22 -2.13 4.41 24.97
C GLU A 22 -2.14 5.33 23.74
N MET A 23 -0.94 5.72 23.28
CA MET A 23 -0.78 6.53 22.07
C MET A 23 -0.84 5.62 20.83
N ILE A 24 -1.86 5.83 20.00
CA ILE A 24 -2.08 5.07 18.77
C ILE A 24 -1.50 5.77 17.55
N LEU A 25 -1.54 7.11 17.50
CA LEU A 25 -0.93 7.90 16.42
C LEU A 25 0.00 8.94 17.02
N LYS A 26 1.23 9.02 16.50
CA LYS A 26 2.30 9.88 16.99
C LYS A 26 2.61 10.97 15.97
N SER A 27 1.89 12.07 15.97
CA SER A 27 2.19 13.21 15.08
C SER A 27 2.27 12.83 13.59
N VAL A 28 1.16 12.38 13.02
CA VAL A 28 1.09 11.93 11.61
C VAL A 28 0.89 13.14 10.72
N ASP A 29 1.75 13.26 9.71
CA ASP A 29 1.62 14.17 8.57
C ASP A 29 1.26 13.35 7.32
N LEU A 30 0.27 13.82 6.54
CA LEU A 30 -0.22 13.10 5.37
C LEU A 30 -0.87 14.08 4.39
N GLU A 31 -0.50 14.01 3.12
CA GLU A 31 -1.03 14.86 2.06
C GLU A 31 -1.57 13.99 0.91
N LEU A 32 -2.86 14.12 0.61
CA LEU A 32 -3.53 13.36 -0.44
C LEU A 32 -3.98 14.29 -1.55
N GLU A 33 -3.34 14.25 -2.69
CA GLU A 33 -3.76 14.98 -3.89
C GLU A 33 -5.12 14.48 -4.39
N LYS A 34 -5.85 15.36 -5.07
CA LYS A 34 -7.16 15.02 -5.62
C LYS A 34 -7.06 13.97 -6.72
N GLY A 35 -8.01 13.05 -6.75
CA GLY A 35 -8.21 12.11 -7.85
C GLY A 35 -7.18 10.99 -7.93
N LYS A 36 -6.49 10.66 -6.84
CA LYS A 36 -5.54 9.54 -6.76
C LYS A 36 -6.05 8.43 -5.83
N PHE A 37 -5.45 7.26 -5.96
CA PHE A 37 -5.69 6.10 -5.12
C PHE A 37 -4.55 5.95 -4.10
N TYR A 38 -4.85 6.17 -2.83
CA TYR A 38 -3.89 6.09 -1.72
C TYR A 38 -4.14 4.86 -0.88
N THR A 39 -3.06 4.21 -0.45
CA THR A 39 -3.17 3.09 0.48
C THR A 39 -2.41 3.36 1.78
N LEU A 40 -3.09 3.18 2.91
CA LEU A 40 -2.46 3.03 4.22
C LEU A 40 -2.19 1.54 4.44
N LEU A 41 -0.93 1.15 4.43
CA LEU A 41 -0.48 -0.23 4.52
C LEU A 41 0.28 -0.45 5.83
N GLY A 42 0.04 -1.56 6.52
CA GLY A 42 0.75 -1.86 7.77
C GLY A 42 0.10 -3.01 8.53
N PRO A 43 0.73 -3.51 9.59
CA PRO A 43 0.20 -4.58 10.42
C PRO A 43 -1.08 -4.15 11.18
N SER A 44 -1.80 -5.13 11.72
CA SER A 44 -2.96 -4.85 12.55
C SER A 44 -2.55 -4.03 13.79
N GLY A 45 -3.35 -3.02 14.12
CA GLY A 45 -3.11 -2.17 15.30
C GLY A 45 -2.12 -1.00 15.08
N CYS A 46 -1.53 -0.80 13.89
CA CYS A 46 -0.60 0.30 13.66
C CYS A 46 -1.27 1.68 13.46
N GLY A 47 -2.61 1.80 13.51
CA GLY A 47 -3.31 3.08 13.47
C GLY A 47 -4.04 3.42 12.17
N LYS A 48 -4.04 2.58 11.13
CA LYS A 48 -4.68 2.83 9.81
C LYS A 48 -6.17 3.19 9.91
N THR A 49 -6.97 2.34 10.54
CA THR A 49 -8.41 2.58 10.78
C THR A 49 -8.64 3.82 11.64
N THR A 50 -7.70 4.14 12.54
CA THR A 50 -7.78 5.37 13.35
C THR A 50 -7.63 6.62 12.48
N ILE A 51 -6.66 6.65 11.56
CA ILE A 51 -6.51 7.75 10.58
C ILE A 51 -7.80 7.89 9.76
N LEU A 52 -8.32 6.78 9.25
CA LEU A 52 -9.53 6.77 8.44
C LEU A 52 -10.74 7.34 9.22
N ASN A 53 -10.89 6.96 10.49
CA ASN A 53 -11.98 7.46 11.36
C ASN A 53 -11.79 8.93 11.72
N LEU A 54 -10.58 9.44 11.86
CA LEU A 54 -10.29 10.86 12.06
C LEU A 54 -10.68 11.68 10.83
N ILE A 55 -10.33 11.22 9.62
CA ILE A 55 -10.75 11.86 8.35
C ILE A 55 -12.28 11.84 8.22
N ALA A 56 -12.92 10.71 8.53
CA ALA A 56 -14.39 10.57 8.49
C ALA A 56 -15.12 11.43 9.53
N GLY A 57 -14.44 11.84 10.61
CA GLY A 57 -15.05 12.57 11.73
C GLY A 57 -15.81 11.67 12.69
N PHE A 58 -15.47 10.38 12.75
CA PHE A 58 -15.98 9.44 13.77
C PHE A 58 -15.15 9.47 15.05
N LEU A 59 -13.95 10.04 14.98
CA LEU A 59 -13.05 10.27 16.09
C LEU A 59 -12.54 11.70 16.05
N ASP A 60 -12.26 12.27 17.22
CA ASP A 60 -11.59 13.56 17.37
C ASP A 60 -10.09 13.33 17.58
N ALA A 61 -9.26 14.18 16.97
CA ALA A 61 -7.83 14.19 17.21
C ALA A 61 -7.49 14.76 18.61
N ASN A 62 -6.40 14.29 19.20
CA ASN A 62 -5.90 14.91 20.46
C ASN A 62 -5.08 16.17 20.16
N SER A 63 -4.36 16.20 19.03
CA SER A 63 -3.64 17.36 18.54
C SER A 63 -3.50 17.33 17.02
N GLY A 64 -3.03 18.43 16.44
CA GLY A 64 -2.84 18.56 14.99
C GLY A 64 -4.06 19.13 14.29
N GLU A 65 -4.02 19.15 12.97
CA GLU A 65 -5.05 19.75 12.12
C GLU A 65 -5.44 18.77 11.01
N ILE A 66 -6.73 18.77 10.64
CA ILE A 66 -7.26 17.95 9.54
C ILE A 66 -7.98 18.86 8.56
N TYR A 67 -7.55 18.82 7.30
CA TYR A 67 -8.17 19.59 6.22
C TYR A 67 -8.77 18.64 5.18
N ILE A 68 -9.96 19.01 4.68
CA ILE A 68 -10.60 18.35 3.53
C ILE A 68 -10.93 19.43 2.52
N ASN A 69 -10.39 19.31 1.29
CA ASN A 69 -10.49 20.31 0.23
C ASN A 69 -10.10 21.72 0.67
N GLY A 70 -9.06 21.84 1.50
CA GLY A 70 -8.57 23.12 2.02
C GLY A 70 -9.32 23.67 3.24
N GLU A 71 -10.44 23.08 3.65
CA GLU A 71 -11.23 23.49 4.83
C GLU A 71 -10.80 22.69 6.06
N ASN A 72 -10.50 23.35 7.18
CA ASN A 72 -10.26 22.69 8.46
C ASN A 72 -11.56 22.04 8.95
N VAL A 73 -11.52 20.73 9.26
CA VAL A 73 -12.71 19.96 9.60
C VAL A 73 -12.73 19.43 11.04
N LEU A 74 -11.87 19.92 11.92
CA LEU A 74 -11.83 19.44 13.31
C LEU A 74 -13.20 19.57 14.00
N ASP A 75 -13.88 20.71 13.84
CA ASP A 75 -15.19 20.97 14.43
C ASP A 75 -16.36 20.61 13.50
N VAL A 76 -16.08 20.00 12.33
CA VAL A 76 -17.11 19.63 11.36
C VAL A 76 -17.59 18.21 11.64
N PRO A 77 -18.88 18.00 11.99
CA PRO A 77 -19.40 16.66 12.25
C PRO A 77 -19.34 15.77 11.00
N ALA A 78 -19.17 14.47 11.18
CA ALA A 78 -19.03 13.48 10.11
C ALA A 78 -20.11 13.60 9.01
N SER A 79 -21.36 13.87 9.39
CA SER A 79 -22.50 14.00 8.45
C SER A 79 -22.39 15.19 7.49
N LYS A 80 -21.51 16.14 7.76
CA LYS A 80 -21.30 17.34 6.93
C LYS A 80 -19.99 17.29 6.14
N ARG A 81 -19.09 16.34 6.45
CA ARG A 81 -17.87 16.14 5.68
C ARG A 81 -18.19 15.51 4.33
N LYS A 82 -17.48 15.94 3.28
CA LYS A 82 -17.68 15.41 1.93
C LYS A 82 -16.90 14.10 1.69
N VAL A 83 -16.92 13.23 2.69
CA VAL A 83 -16.30 11.91 2.64
C VAL A 83 -17.36 10.84 2.92
N ASN A 84 -17.19 9.67 2.34
CA ASN A 84 -18.00 8.50 2.68
C ASN A 84 -17.10 7.31 3.00
N THR A 85 -17.55 6.45 3.92
CA THR A 85 -16.78 5.29 4.38
C THR A 85 -17.50 4.00 4.01
N VAL A 86 -16.72 3.04 3.47
CA VAL A 86 -17.10 1.64 3.35
C VAL A 86 -16.36 0.87 4.45
N PHE A 87 -17.13 0.32 5.39
CA PHE A 87 -16.59 -0.41 6.53
C PHE A 87 -16.27 -1.87 6.18
N GLN A 88 -15.36 -2.48 6.92
CA GLN A 88 -14.93 -3.88 6.76
C GLN A 88 -16.10 -4.88 6.77
N ASN A 89 -17.11 -4.66 7.62
CA ASN A 89 -18.31 -5.51 7.71
C ASN A 89 -19.46 -5.02 6.80
N TYR A 90 -19.17 -4.11 5.85
CA TYR A 90 -20.09 -3.48 4.91
C TYR A 90 -21.19 -2.62 5.56
N SER A 91 -21.54 -2.83 6.83
CA SER A 91 -22.55 -2.11 7.61
C SER A 91 -23.85 -1.84 6.85
N LEU A 92 -24.33 -2.82 6.06
CA LEU A 92 -25.59 -2.74 5.34
C LEU A 92 -26.76 -2.92 6.32
N PHE A 93 -27.88 -2.26 6.02
CA PHE A 93 -29.11 -2.40 6.78
C PHE A 93 -29.83 -3.72 6.40
N PRO A 94 -29.85 -4.73 7.29
CA PRO A 94 -30.31 -6.07 6.93
C PRO A 94 -31.82 -6.16 6.67
N HIS A 95 -32.59 -5.21 7.18
CA HIS A 95 -34.04 -5.10 7.04
C HIS A 95 -34.48 -4.30 5.79
N MET A 96 -33.53 -3.79 5.02
CA MET A 96 -33.74 -3.04 3.79
C MET A 96 -33.30 -3.88 2.58
N ASN A 97 -33.96 -3.70 1.44
CA ASN A 97 -33.51 -4.25 0.17
C ASN A 97 -32.29 -3.48 -0.38
N VAL A 98 -31.77 -3.87 -1.55
CA VAL A 98 -30.61 -3.23 -2.18
C VAL A 98 -30.90 -1.77 -2.51
N PHE A 99 -32.07 -1.47 -3.11
CA PHE A 99 -32.46 -0.10 -3.46
C PHE A 99 -32.48 0.82 -2.23
N ASP A 100 -33.17 0.40 -1.17
CA ASP A 100 -33.34 1.20 0.05
C ASP A 100 -31.99 1.41 0.76
N ASN A 101 -31.10 0.42 0.78
CA ASN A 101 -29.74 0.58 1.29
C ASN A 101 -28.97 1.68 0.55
N VAL A 102 -29.01 1.67 -0.79
CA VAL A 102 -28.31 2.67 -1.59
C VAL A 102 -28.98 4.04 -1.51
N ALA A 103 -30.32 4.08 -1.52
CA ALA A 103 -31.10 5.31 -1.46
C ALA A 103 -30.99 6.07 -0.12
N PHE A 104 -30.66 5.36 0.96
CA PHE A 104 -30.78 5.84 2.35
C PHE A 104 -30.18 7.25 2.57
N GLY A 105 -28.97 7.50 2.08
CA GLY A 105 -28.32 8.80 2.23
C GLY A 105 -29.05 9.94 1.50
N LEU A 106 -29.61 9.65 0.32
CA LEU A 106 -30.38 10.63 -0.47
C LEU A 106 -31.76 10.91 0.17
N GLU A 107 -32.36 9.89 0.79
CA GLU A 107 -33.64 10.05 1.52
C GLU A 107 -33.46 10.94 2.75
N ILE A 108 -32.39 10.76 3.53
CA ILE A 108 -32.08 11.66 4.67
C ILE A 108 -31.93 13.11 4.20
N LYS A 109 -31.30 13.32 3.02
CA LYS A 109 -31.15 14.64 2.39
C LYS A 109 -32.47 15.17 1.80
N LYS A 110 -33.59 14.42 1.90
CA LYS A 110 -34.90 14.75 1.34
C LYS A 110 -34.85 15.03 -0.16
N THR A 111 -34.02 14.31 -0.91
CA THR A 111 -33.93 14.41 -2.36
C THR A 111 -35.23 13.93 -3.02
N ASP A 112 -35.56 14.51 -4.19
CA ASP A 112 -36.77 14.11 -4.94
C ASP A 112 -36.73 12.62 -5.34
N LYS A 113 -37.84 11.91 -5.23
CA LYS A 113 -37.94 10.46 -5.48
C LYS A 113 -37.49 10.04 -6.90
N LYS A 114 -37.74 10.89 -7.90
CA LYS A 114 -37.34 10.61 -9.29
C LYS A 114 -35.83 10.71 -9.43
N ILE A 115 -35.22 11.67 -8.74
CA ILE A 115 -33.75 11.81 -8.69
C ILE A 115 -33.14 10.63 -7.95
N ILE A 116 -33.69 10.27 -6.77
CA ILE A 116 -33.22 9.09 -6.00
C ILE A 116 -33.21 7.85 -6.90
N LYS A 117 -34.31 7.56 -7.59
CA LYS A 117 -34.39 6.40 -8.47
C LYS A 117 -33.28 6.39 -9.51
N LYS A 118 -33.08 7.50 -10.21
CA LYS A 118 -32.05 7.64 -11.24
C LYS A 118 -30.64 7.48 -10.69
N GLU A 119 -30.33 8.12 -9.55
CA GLU A 119 -28.98 8.06 -8.96
C GLU A 119 -28.68 6.66 -8.40
N VAL A 120 -29.68 5.98 -7.81
CA VAL A 120 -29.54 4.60 -7.34
C VAL A 120 -29.29 3.63 -8.50
N GLU A 121 -30.09 3.71 -9.57
CA GLU A 121 -29.92 2.90 -10.76
C GLU A 121 -28.50 3.09 -11.34
N LYS A 122 -28.05 4.35 -11.45
CA LYS A 122 -26.68 4.67 -11.89
C LYS A 122 -25.61 4.07 -10.96
N ALA A 123 -25.75 4.23 -9.65
CA ALA A 123 -24.79 3.70 -8.69
C ALA A 123 -24.71 2.16 -8.70
N LEU A 124 -25.83 1.48 -8.91
CA LEU A 124 -25.87 0.03 -9.04
C LEU A 124 -25.26 -0.47 -10.36
N ASP A 125 -25.47 0.29 -11.45
CA ASP A 125 -24.83 -0.02 -12.73
C ASP A 125 -23.30 0.05 -12.65
N MET A 126 -22.76 1.10 -12.05
CA MET A 126 -21.32 1.29 -11.85
C MET A 126 -20.65 0.12 -11.09
N VAL A 127 -21.38 -0.55 -10.19
CA VAL A 127 -20.87 -1.71 -9.44
C VAL A 127 -21.31 -3.05 -10.04
N ASN A 128 -21.85 -3.07 -11.27
CA ASN A 128 -22.36 -4.25 -11.97
C ASN A 128 -23.45 -5.01 -11.17
N LEU A 129 -24.42 -4.27 -10.61
CA LEU A 129 -25.60 -4.80 -9.89
C LEU A 129 -26.93 -4.30 -10.45
N SER A 130 -26.98 -3.91 -11.73
CA SER A 130 -28.25 -3.58 -12.42
C SER A 130 -29.24 -4.73 -12.33
N GLY A 131 -30.50 -4.43 -11.98
CA GLY A 131 -31.56 -5.43 -11.81
C GLY A 131 -31.60 -6.10 -10.44
N PHE A 132 -30.77 -5.68 -9.48
CA PHE A 132 -30.76 -6.21 -8.11
C PHE A 132 -31.54 -5.36 -7.11
N GLU A 133 -32.16 -4.28 -7.53
CA GLU A 133 -32.78 -3.25 -6.70
C GLU A 133 -33.71 -3.82 -5.63
N LYS A 134 -34.51 -4.84 -5.99
CA LYS A 134 -35.54 -5.44 -5.11
C LYS A 134 -35.04 -6.61 -4.26
N ARG A 135 -33.76 -7.01 -4.41
CA ARG A 135 -33.22 -8.15 -3.64
C ARG A 135 -32.98 -7.78 -2.21
N GLU A 136 -33.25 -8.72 -1.32
CA GLU A 136 -32.92 -8.61 0.10
C GLU A 136 -31.40 -8.82 0.30
N ILE A 137 -30.82 -8.11 1.25
CA ILE A 137 -29.38 -8.21 1.58
C ILE A 137 -29.00 -9.63 2.02
N SER A 138 -29.90 -10.35 2.69
CA SER A 138 -29.73 -11.74 3.11
C SER A 138 -29.55 -12.72 1.95
N GLN A 139 -30.03 -12.39 0.75
CA GLN A 139 -29.94 -13.21 -0.46
C GLN A 139 -28.66 -12.95 -1.27
N MET A 140 -27.81 -12.02 -0.81
CA MET A 140 -26.62 -11.58 -1.53
C MET A 140 -25.37 -12.30 -1.04
N SER A 141 -24.46 -12.63 -2.00
CA SER A 141 -23.11 -13.11 -1.66
C SER A 141 -22.28 -12.01 -0.98
N GLY A 142 -21.16 -12.39 -0.34
CA GLY A 142 -20.24 -11.43 0.30
C GLY A 142 -19.80 -10.31 -0.66
N GLY A 143 -19.33 -10.67 -1.85
CA GLY A 143 -18.92 -9.69 -2.85
C GLY A 143 -20.06 -8.84 -3.42
N GLN A 144 -21.27 -9.38 -3.52
CA GLN A 144 -22.44 -8.58 -3.88
C GLN A 144 -22.79 -7.57 -2.79
N ARG A 145 -22.77 -7.99 -1.52
CA ARG A 145 -22.98 -7.07 -0.38
C ARG A 145 -21.94 -5.95 -0.36
N GLN A 146 -20.69 -6.26 -0.61
CA GLN A 146 -19.63 -5.27 -0.73
C GLN A 146 -19.93 -4.25 -1.84
N ARG A 147 -20.31 -4.70 -3.04
CA ARG A 147 -20.69 -3.81 -4.14
C ARG A 147 -21.87 -2.93 -3.79
N VAL A 148 -22.87 -3.42 -3.05
CA VAL A 148 -23.97 -2.60 -2.53
C VAL A 148 -23.44 -1.53 -1.57
N ALA A 149 -22.51 -1.86 -0.67
CA ALA A 149 -21.91 -0.89 0.25
C ALA A 149 -21.13 0.22 -0.49
N ILE A 150 -20.38 -0.16 -1.54
CA ILE A 150 -19.70 0.81 -2.42
C ILE A 150 -20.71 1.70 -3.14
N ALA A 151 -21.76 1.14 -3.75
CA ALA A 151 -22.83 1.93 -4.40
C ALA A 151 -23.50 2.90 -3.44
N ARG A 152 -23.80 2.45 -2.19
CA ARG A 152 -24.36 3.30 -1.12
C ARG A 152 -23.43 4.47 -0.74
N ALA A 153 -22.11 4.24 -0.77
CA ALA A 153 -21.15 5.29 -0.52
C ALA A 153 -21.06 6.28 -1.70
N LEU A 154 -21.02 5.78 -2.93
CA LEU A 154 -20.87 6.58 -4.15
C LEU A 154 -22.09 7.42 -4.51
N VAL A 155 -23.32 6.96 -4.21
CA VAL A 155 -24.55 7.67 -4.56
C VAL A 155 -24.63 9.08 -3.98
N ASN A 156 -23.93 9.33 -2.87
CA ASN A 156 -23.83 10.62 -2.22
C ASN A 156 -22.84 11.59 -2.88
N LYS A 157 -22.10 11.14 -3.90
CA LYS A 157 -21.09 11.91 -4.65
C LYS A 157 -20.04 12.52 -3.71
N PRO A 158 -19.29 11.68 -2.95
CA PRO A 158 -18.25 12.17 -2.07
C PRO A 158 -17.05 12.67 -2.88
N ASP A 159 -16.28 13.59 -2.31
CA ASP A 159 -14.98 14.00 -2.87
C ASP A 159 -13.88 12.98 -2.52
N VAL A 160 -14.04 12.29 -1.38
CA VAL A 160 -13.13 11.24 -0.89
C VAL A 160 -13.90 9.99 -0.48
N LEU A 161 -13.49 8.84 -0.98
CA LEU A 161 -14.00 7.53 -0.58
C LEU A 161 -13.00 6.83 0.34
N LEU A 162 -13.42 6.53 1.55
CA LEU A 162 -12.64 5.84 2.57
C LEU A 162 -13.03 4.36 2.58
N LEU A 163 -12.06 3.46 2.49
CA LEU A 163 -12.26 2.02 2.36
C LEU A 163 -11.47 1.30 3.47
N ASP A 164 -12.16 0.79 4.49
CA ASP A 164 -11.55 0.11 5.63
C ASP A 164 -11.54 -1.41 5.42
N GLU A 165 -10.41 -1.96 5.04
CA GLU A 165 -10.17 -3.39 4.73
C GLU A 165 -11.30 -4.06 3.91
N PRO A 166 -11.77 -3.45 2.82
CA PRO A 166 -12.98 -3.91 2.15
C PRO A 166 -12.85 -5.29 1.49
N LEU A 167 -11.62 -5.76 1.21
CA LEU A 167 -11.36 -7.00 0.48
C LEU A 167 -11.03 -8.18 1.39
N SER A 168 -10.85 -7.97 2.69
CA SER A 168 -10.34 -8.96 3.65
C SER A 168 -11.21 -10.23 3.78
N ALA A 169 -12.53 -10.10 3.59
CA ALA A 169 -13.49 -11.21 3.73
C ALA A 169 -13.78 -11.97 2.41
N LEU A 170 -13.06 -11.66 1.33
CA LEU A 170 -13.29 -12.24 0.00
C LEU A 170 -12.32 -13.37 -0.33
N ASP A 171 -12.80 -14.37 -1.09
CA ASP A 171 -11.93 -15.34 -1.74
C ASP A 171 -11.02 -14.68 -2.80
N MET A 172 -9.91 -15.34 -3.16
CA MET A 172 -8.88 -14.80 -4.06
C MET A 172 -9.44 -14.34 -5.42
N LYS A 173 -10.34 -15.13 -6.05
CA LYS A 173 -10.88 -14.79 -7.37
C LYS A 173 -11.77 -13.55 -7.31
N LEU A 174 -12.61 -13.48 -6.28
CA LEU A 174 -13.50 -12.36 -6.07
C LEU A 174 -12.71 -11.12 -5.67
N ARG A 175 -11.68 -11.26 -4.83
CA ARG A 175 -10.75 -10.19 -4.43
C ARG A 175 -10.13 -9.52 -5.66
N LYS A 176 -9.52 -10.29 -6.57
CA LYS A 176 -8.95 -9.77 -7.83
C LYS A 176 -9.98 -9.03 -8.68
N SER A 177 -11.20 -9.55 -8.80
CA SER A 177 -12.24 -8.85 -9.55
C SER A 177 -12.70 -7.54 -8.90
N MET A 178 -12.65 -7.46 -7.58
CA MET A 178 -12.99 -6.25 -6.82
C MET A 178 -11.87 -5.21 -6.88
N GLN A 179 -10.59 -5.63 -6.88
CA GLN A 179 -9.45 -4.73 -7.10
C GLN A 179 -9.59 -3.99 -8.43
N VAL A 180 -9.86 -4.73 -9.52
CA VAL A 180 -10.11 -4.12 -10.85
C VAL A 180 -11.29 -3.15 -10.79
N LEU A 181 -12.43 -3.57 -10.21
CA LEU A 181 -13.62 -2.72 -10.09
C LEU A 181 -13.32 -1.42 -9.33
N LEU A 182 -12.61 -1.49 -8.19
CA LEU A 182 -12.30 -0.30 -7.40
C LEU A 182 -11.38 0.66 -8.15
N ARG A 183 -10.40 0.12 -8.89
CA ARG A 183 -9.50 0.93 -9.71
C ARG A 183 -10.22 1.60 -10.87
N ASP A 184 -11.08 0.86 -11.58
CA ASP A 184 -11.90 1.40 -12.67
C ASP A 184 -12.84 2.50 -12.17
N LEU A 185 -13.50 2.29 -11.02
CA LEU A 185 -14.38 3.28 -10.39
C LEU A 185 -13.62 4.55 -10.01
N GLN A 186 -12.42 4.42 -9.43
CA GLN A 186 -11.61 5.58 -9.07
C GLN A 186 -11.24 6.39 -10.30
N TRP A 187 -10.83 5.71 -11.37
CA TRP A 187 -10.44 6.37 -12.63
C TRP A 187 -11.63 7.06 -13.32
N GLU A 188 -12.79 6.37 -13.41
CA GLU A 188 -14.01 6.90 -14.03
C GLU A 188 -14.56 8.12 -13.27
N LEU A 189 -14.52 8.07 -11.94
CA LEU A 189 -15.09 9.12 -11.08
C LEU A 189 -14.14 10.28 -10.85
N GLY A 190 -12.83 10.08 -10.94
CA GLY A 190 -11.80 11.07 -10.65
C GLY A 190 -11.82 11.58 -9.20
N ILE A 191 -12.40 10.82 -8.26
CA ILE A 191 -12.41 11.15 -6.83
C ILE A 191 -11.22 10.50 -6.12
N THR A 192 -10.87 10.98 -4.94
CA THR A 192 -9.78 10.42 -4.15
C THR A 192 -10.23 9.19 -3.39
N PHE A 193 -9.48 8.09 -3.47
CA PHE A 193 -9.69 6.89 -2.68
C PHE A 193 -8.62 6.79 -1.60
N VAL A 194 -9.04 6.47 -0.37
CA VAL A 194 -8.16 6.12 0.74
C VAL A 194 -8.49 4.70 1.17
N PHE A 195 -7.58 3.81 0.88
CA PHE A 195 -7.72 2.37 1.08
C PHE A 195 -6.87 1.90 2.25
N VAL A 196 -7.43 1.15 3.16
CA VAL A 196 -6.72 0.53 4.27
C VAL A 196 -6.61 -0.96 4.00
N THR A 197 -5.41 -1.49 4.08
CA THR A 197 -5.15 -2.94 3.99
C THR A 197 -3.92 -3.34 4.81
N HIS A 198 -3.79 -4.62 5.06
CA HIS A 198 -2.56 -5.27 5.53
C HIS A 198 -1.96 -6.20 4.45
N ASP A 199 -2.58 -6.27 3.28
CA ASP A 199 -2.16 -7.09 2.16
C ASP A 199 -1.29 -6.27 1.20
N GLN A 200 -0.06 -6.73 1.01
CA GLN A 200 0.96 -6.06 0.19
C GLN A 200 0.59 -6.09 -1.30
N GLU A 201 0.05 -7.24 -1.77
CA GLU A 201 -0.33 -7.39 -3.18
C GLU A 201 -1.46 -6.40 -3.54
N GLU A 202 -2.41 -6.18 -2.62
CA GLU A 202 -3.46 -5.19 -2.81
C GLU A 202 -2.90 -3.78 -2.93
N ALA A 203 -1.98 -3.41 -2.02
CA ALA A 203 -1.36 -2.08 -2.02
C ALA A 203 -0.56 -1.83 -3.29
N LEU A 204 0.32 -2.77 -3.67
CA LEU A 204 1.16 -2.65 -4.87
C LEU A 204 0.34 -2.60 -6.17
N ALA A 205 -0.76 -3.39 -6.24
CA ALA A 205 -1.56 -3.50 -7.47
C ALA A 205 -2.50 -2.32 -7.74
N MET A 206 -2.95 -1.62 -6.68
CA MET A 206 -4.03 -0.64 -6.83
C MET A 206 -3.61 0.82 -6.60
N SER A 207 -2.52 1.07 -5.88
CA SER A 207 -2.20 2.41 -5.39
C SER A 207 -1.47 3.26 -6.44
N ASP A 208 -1.72 4.57 -6.39
CA ASP A 208 -0.84 5.56 -6.98
C ASP A 208 0.24 5.97 -5.97
N TRP A 209 -0.07 5.85 -4.65
CA TRP A 209 0.83 6.18 -3.56
C TRP A 209 0.53 5.34 -2.31
N ILE A 210 1.55 4.85 -1.64
CA ILE A 210 1.45 4.01 -0.46
C ILE A 210 2.09 4.72 0.73
N PHE A 211 1.41 4.66 1.88
CA PHE A 211 1.96 5.04 3.19
C PHE A 211 2.16 3.76 4.00
N VAL A 212 3.40 3.39 4.25
CA VAL A 212 3.74 2.24 5.09
C VAL A 212 3.75 2.68 6.55
N MET A 213 2.94 2.05 7.37
CA MET A 213 2.76 2.40 8.77
C MET A 213 3.29 1.32 9.71
N ASP A 214 3.95 1.75 10.77
CA ASP A 214 4.28 0.93 11.95
C ASP A 214 4.11 1.73 13.24
N LYS A 215 3.55 1.13 14.27
CA LYS A 215 3.44 1.68 15.64
C LYS A 215 2.98 3.14 15.73
N GLY A 216 2.02 3.51 14.90
CA GLY A 216 1.41 4.84 14.91
C GLY A 216 2.17 5.93 14.15
N GLU A 217 3.15 5.56 13.35
CA GLU A 217 3.95 6.45 12.51
C GLU A 217 3.89 6.00 11.04
N ILE A 218 4.10 6.92 10.11
CA ILE A 218 4.41 6.62 8.71
C ILE A 218 5.92 6.38 8.65
N VAL A 219 6.34 5.18 8.23
CA VAL A 219 7.74 4.77 8.17
C VAL A 219 8.36 5.10 6.81
N GLN A 220 7.57 4.95 5.75
CA GLN A 220 7.95 5.30 4.37
C GLN A 220 6.70 5.58 3.56
N GLN A 221 6.80 6.48 2.60
CA GLN A 221 5.75 6.74 1.62
C GLN A 221 6.36 6.86 0.23
N GLY A 222 5.59 6.51 -0.81
CA GLY A 222 6.09 6.55 -2.18
C GLY A 222 5.15 5.88 -3.16
N SER A 223 5.56 5.85 -4.43
CA SER A 223 4.88 5.01 -5.42
C SER A 223 5.05 3.52 -5.07
N PRO A 224 4.18 2.63 -5.58
CA PRO A 224 4.35 1.19 -5.36
C PRO A 224 5.74 0.68 -5.74
N LYS A 225 6.33 1.24 -6.80
CA LYS A 225 7.67 0.87 -7.26
C LYS A 225 8.74 1.30 -6.27
N ASP A 226 8.71 2.56 -5.82
CA ASP A 226 9.71 3.09 -4.88
C ASP A 226 9.71 2.29 -3.57
N ILE A 227 8.53 1.98 -3.03
CA ILE A 227 8.39 1.20 -1.80
C ILE A 227 8.92 -0.23 -1.95
N TYR A 228 8.77 -0.83 -3.14
CA TYR A 228 9.21 -2.20 -3.41
C TYR A 228 10.70 -2.27 -3.70
N ASP A 229 11.20 -1.42 -4.59
CA ASP A 229 12.58 -1.45 -5.09
C ASP A 229 13.56 -0.77 -4.10
N GLU A 230 13.12 0.31 -3.43
CA GLU A 230 13.94 1.16 -2.58
C GLU A 230 13.40 1.26 -1.14
N PRO A 231 13.26 0.13 -0.42
CA PRO A 231 12.81 0.17 0.97
C PRO A 231 13.86 0.85 1.85
N ILE A 232 13.40 1.82 2.67
CA ILE A 232 14.29 2.62 3.53
C ILE A 232 14.99 1.79 4.61
N ASN A 233 14.40 0.68 5.04
CA ASN A 233 14.93 -0.16 6.10
C ASN A 233 14.44 -1.60 6.00
N ARG A 234 15.06 -2.46 6.82
CA ARG A 234 14.72 -3.89 6.91
C ARG A 234 13.23 -4.16 7.16
N TYR A 235 12.57 -3.33 7.97
CA TYR A 235 11.15 -3.52 8.27
C TYR A 235 10.31 -3.38 7.00
N VAL A 236 10.49 -2.29 6.26
CA VAL A 236 9.77 -2.06 5.00
C VAL A 236 10.11 -3.13 3.97
N ALA A 237 11.40 -3.47 3.80
CA ALA A 237 11.84 -4.50 2.86
C ALA A 237 11.14 -5.85 3.09
N GLN A 238 11.06 -6.29 4.37
CA GLN A 238 10.44 -7.56 4.75
C GLN A 238 8.90 -7.50 4.76
N PHE A 239 8.36 -6.32 5.02
CA PHE A 239 6.91 -6.13 5.08
C PHE A 239 6.27 -6.05 3.70
N ILE A 240 6.97 -5.51 2.69
CA ILE A 240 6.43 -5.32 1.32
C ILE A 240 6.59 -6.58 0.47
N GLY A 241 7.57 -7.41 0.74
CA GLY A 241 7.82 -8.60 -0.05
C GLY A 241 8.92 -9.48 0.52
N GLU A 242 9.10 -10.62 -0.09
CA GLU A 242 10.21 -11.50 0.28
C GLU A 242 11.55 -10.87 -0.14
N SER A 243 12.58 -11.05 0.69
CA SER A 243 13.87 -10.39 0.47
C SER A 243 15.02 -11.20 1.03
N ASN A 244 16.13 -11.21 0.31
CA ASN A 244 17.43 -11.58 0.84
C ASN A 244 18.09 -10.33 1.43
N ILE A 245 18.27 -10.27 2.74
CA ILE A 245 18.85 -9.11 3.42
C ILE A 245 20.16 -9.49 4.08
N LEU A 246 21.27 -8.98 3.54
CA LEU A 246 22.62 -9.27 3.98
C LEU A 246 23.25 -8.08 4.68
N LYS A 247 24.09 -8.36 5.67
CA LYS A 247 25.00 -7.35 6.22
C LYS A 247 26.07 -7.04 5.19
N ALA A 248 26.30 -5.77 4.96
CA ALA A 248 27.21 -5.29 3.94
C ALA A 248 28.06 -4.11 4.44
N ARG A 249 28.99 -3.68 3.62
CA ARG A 249 29.81 -2.49 3.85
C ARG A 249 29.93 -1.70 2.55
N MET A 250 29.65 -0.42 2.61
CA MET A 250 29.89 0.46 1.48
C MET A 250 31.38 0.63 1.23
N VAL A 251 31.87 0.32 0.03
CA VAL A 251 33.28 0.44 -0.32
C VAL A 251 33.59 1.80 -0.92
N ASP A 252 32.71 2.26 -1.81
CA ASP A 252 32.73 3.55 -2.48
C ASP A 252 31.34 3.82 -3.04
N ASP A 253 31.06 5.00 -3.59
CA ASP A 253 29.84 5.22 -4.34
C ASP A 253 29.69 4.16 -5.42
N TYR A 254 28.48 3.61 -5.54
CA TYR A 254 28.11 2.55 -6.47
C TYR A 254 28.85 1.21 -6.26
N LYS A 255 29.46 0.98 -5.06
CA LYS A 255 30.18 -0.25 -4.73
C LYS A 255 29.94 -0.68 -3.30
N VAL A 256 29.42 -1.88 -3.13
CA VAL A 256 29.11 -2.49 -1.84
C VAL A 256 29.80 -3.86 -1.69
N GLU A 257 30.27 -4.19 -0.52
CA GLU A 257 30.89 -5.48 -0.18
C GLU A 257 29.96 -6.31 0.70
N PHE A 258 29.63 -7.52 0.22
CA PHE A 258 28.93 -8.57 0.98
C PHE A 258 29.34 -9.94 0.44
N ALA A 259 29.04 -11.02 1.17
CA ALA A 259 29.44 -12.40 0.79
C ALA A 259 30.92 -12.51 0.38
N ASN A 260 31.82 -11.76 1.01
CA ASN A 260 33.26 -11.68 0.71
C ASN A 260 33.61 -11.22 -0.70
N LYS A 261 32.71 -10.53 -1.40
CA LYS A 261 32.93 -9.95 -2.72
C LYS A 261 32.44 -8.50 -2.79
N THR A 262 33.02 -7.71 -3.69
CA THR A 262 32.57 -6.35 -4.01
C THR A 262 31.68 -6.40 -5.24
N PHE A 263 30.49 -5.83 -5.12
CA PHE A 263 29.48 -5.72 -6.15
C PHE A 263 29.29 -4.26 -6.55
N ALA A 264 28.95 -4.03 -7.81
CA ALA A 264 28.38 -2.78 -8.23
C ALA A 264 26.93 -2.67 -7.69
N CYS A 265 26.48 -1.47 -7.34
CA CYS A 265 25.10 -1.17 -6.93
C CYS A 265 24.67 0.20 -7.45
N SER A 266 23.39 0.53 -7.34
CA SER A 266 22.86 1.83 -7.78
C SER A 266 23.01 2.92 -6.73
N ASP A 267 23.34 2.59 -5.49
CA ASP A 267 23.35 3.51 -4.37
C ASP A 267 24.67 4.29 -4.24
N ALA A 268 24.55 5.57 -3.89
CA ALA A 268 25.65 6.50 -3.63
C ALA A 268 25.34 7.40 -2.42
N GLY A 269 26.33 8.23 -2.01
CA GLY A 269 26.17 9.17 -0.90
C GLY A 269 26.24 8.54 0.48
N ILE A 270 26.71 7.31 0.57
CA ILE A 270 26.93 6.58 1.83
C ILE A 270 28.43 6.61 2.16
N ASN A 271 28.79 6.83 3.43
CA ASN A 271 30.21 6.96 3.78
C ASN A 271 30.99 5.70 3.50
N LYS A 272 32.23 5.89 3.03
CA LYS A 272 33.16 4.78 2.80
C LYS A 272 33.37 3.97 4.08
N ASN A 273 33.31 2.64 3.98
CA ASN A 273 33.38 1.66 5.07
C ASN A 273 32.22 1.73 6.08
N GLU A 274 31.13 2.47 5.78
CA GLU A 274 29.93 2.43 6.59
C GLU A 274 29.29 1.02 6.54
N ARG A 275 28.82 0.55 7.70
CA ARG A 275 28.04 -0.69 7.79
C ARG A 275 26.62 -0.44 7.32
N VAL A 276 26.16 -1.26 6.40
CA VAL A 276 24.84 -1.16 5.78
C VAL A 276 24.20 -2.54 5.68
N GLU A 277 22.98 -2.58 5.19
CA GLU A 277 22.33 -3.81 4.75
C GLU A 277 22.05 -3.69 3.25
N VAL A 278 22.19 -4.79 2.51
CA VAL A 278 21.71 -4.87 1.14
C VAL A 278 20.43 -5.70 1.10
N VAL A 279 19.49 -5.26 0.27
CA VAL A 279 18.29 -6.01 -0.05
C VAL A 279 18.35 -6.44 -1.50
N ILE A 280 18.02 -7.73 -1.74
CA ILE A 280 17.97 -8.34 -3.06
C ILE A 280 16.70 -9.15 -3.13
N ARG A 281 15.84 -8.87 -4.12
CA ARG A 281 14.59 -9.61 -4.30
C ARG A 281 14.89 -11.02 -4.84
N PRO A 282 14.13 -12.05 -4.41
CA PRO A 282 14.35 -13.43 -4.89
C PRO A 282 14.21 -13.61 -6.39
N GLU A 283 13.34 -12.84 -7.04
CA GLU A 283 13.10 -12.84 -8.49
C GLU A 283 14.18 -12.15 -9.31
N ASP A 284 15.01 -11.31 -8.68
CA ASP A 284 16.08 -10.53 -9.34
C ASP A 284 17.42 -11.29 -9.37
N ILE A 285 17.44 -12.48 -8.77
CA ILE A 285 18.61 -13.33 -8.76
C ILE A 285 18.64 -14.22 -10.02
N ASN A 286 19.61 -13.99 -10.87
CA ASN A 286 19.83 -14.77 -12.08
C ASN A 286 20.59 -16.06 -11.76
N VAL A 287 20.01 -17.23 -12.11
CA VAL A 287 20.74 -18.51 -12.04
C VAL A 287 21.55 -18.68 -13.30
N VAL A 288 22.87 -18.82 -13.14
CA VAL A 288 23.86 -18.90 -14.21
C VAL A 288 24.76 -20.15 -14.05
N PRO A 289 25.56 -20.56 -15.06
CA PRO A 289 26.61 -21.55 -14.89
C PRO A 289 27.62 -21.14 -13.80
N ILE A 290 28.16 -22.10 -13.08
CA ILE A 290 29.07 -21.83 -11.94
C ILE A 290 30.29 -20.98 -12.38
N ASP A 291 30.77 -21.18 -13.59
CA ASP A 291 31.93 -20.45 -14.14
C ASP A 291 31.65 -18.95 -14.37
N ASP A 292 30.39 -18.58 -14.54
CA ASP A 292 29.90 -17.20 -14.78
C ASP A 292 29.35 -16.55 -13.52
N ALA A 293 29.37 -17.24 -12.37
CA ALA A 293 28.70 -16.87 -11.16
C ALA A 293 29.44 -15.83 -10.31
N ASP A 294 28.67 -14.95 -9.70
CA ASP A 294 29.18 -14.12 -8.61
C ASP A 294 29.28 -14.90 -7.29
N ILE A 295 28.31 -15.74 -7.01
CA ILE A 295 28.26 -16.58 -5.81
C ILE A 295 27.82 -17.97 -6.21
N VAL A 296 28.43 -19.02 -5.62
CA VAL A 296 27.97 -20.39 -5.74
C VAL A 296 27.17 -20.76 -4.51
N VAL A 297 26.00 -21.35 -4.72
CA VAL A 297 25.09 -21.77 -3.66
C VAL A 297 24.66 -23.23 -3.85
N ASN A 298 24.47 -23.96 -2.75
CA ASN A 298 23.94 -25.31 -2.75
C ASN A 298 22.43 -25.27 -2.46
N ILE A 299 21.63 -26.01 -3.22
CA ILE A 299 20.18 -26.08 -3.06
C ILE A 299 19.82 -27.04 -1.92
N ASP A 300 19.25 -26.51 -0.86
CA ASP A 300 18.78 -27.29 0.30
C ASP A 300 17.33 -27.78 0.12
N ASN A 301 16.46 -26.92 -0.45
CA ASN A 301 15.04 -27.26 -0.62
C ASN A 301 14.43 -26.54 -1.82
N ILE A 302 13.40 -27.16 -2.43
CA ILE A 302 12.68 -26.62 -3.58
C ILE A 302 11.17 -26.62 -3.28
N LEU A 303 10.57 -25.44 -3.29
CA LEU A 303 9.13 -25.24 -3.08
C LEU A 303 8.45 -24.82 -4.39
N TYR A 304 7.59 -25.67 -4.93
CA TYR A 304 6.82 -25.34 -6.13
C TYR A 304 5.65 -24.39 -5.80
N ARG A 305 5.66 -23.19 -6.36
CA ARG A 305 4.66 -22.14 -6.15
C ARG A 305 3.65 -21.99 -7.32
N GLY A 306 3.65 -22.92 -8.27
CA GLY A 306 2.78 -22.91 -9.45
C GLY A 306 3.37 -22.12 -10.62
N VAL A 307 3.70 -20.86 -10.46
CA VAL A 307 4.28 -20.00 -11.51
C VAL A 307 5.81 -20.10 -11.55
N PHE A 308 6.42 -20.31 -10.39
CA PHE A 308 7.87 -20.42 -10.20
C PHE A 308 8.21 -21.48 -9.16
N ASN A 309 9.47 -21.89 -9.11
CA ASN A 309 10.08 -22.64 -8.04
C ASN A 309 10.80 -21.67 -7.10
N GLU A 310 10.52 -21.75 -5.81
CA GLU A 310 11.28 -21.07 -4.77
C GLU A 310 12.38 -22.00 -4.30
N LEU A 311 13.63 -21.63 -4.60
CA LEU A 311 14.80 -22.37 -4.14
C LEU A 311 15.28 -21.78 -2.83
N ILE A 312 15.51 -22.65 -1.85
CA ILE A 312 16.20 -22.30 -0.61
C ILE A 312 17.62 -22.85 -0.73
N CYS A 313 18.59 -21.95 -0.73
CA CYS A 313 19.98 -22.30 -0.96
C CYS A 313 20.88 -21.76 0.15
N PHE A 314 22.07 -22.33 0.30
CA PHE A 314 23.11 -21.82 1.20
C PHE A 314 24.40 -21.57 0.43
N ASP A 315 25.06 -20.44 0.73
CA ASP A 315 26.40 -20.16 0.23
C ASP A 315 27.50 -20.69 1.21
N SER A 316 28.75 -20.49 0.86
CA SER A 316 29.89 -20.90 1.68
C SER A 316 30.01 -20.19 3.03
N SER A 317 29.27 -19.12 3.26
CA SER A 317 29.18 -18.39 4.52
C SER A 317 27.98 -18.83 5.38
N GLU A 318 27.24 -19.86 4.94
CA GLU A 318 25.99 -20.34 5.53
C GLU A 318 24.85 -19.32 5.46
N PHE A 319 24.94 -18.30 4.59
CA PHE A 319 23.81 -17.41 4.36
C PHE A 319 22.73 -18.13 3.58
N ARG A 320 21.48 -18.00 4.05
CA ARG A 320 20.31 -18.63 3.45
C ARG A 320 19.73 -17.72 2.37
N TRP A 321 19.95 -18.11 1.12
CA TRP A 321 19.39 -17.46 -0.05
C TRP A 321 18.00 -18.00 -0.37
N LYS A 322 17.10 -17.11 -0.79
CA LYS A 322 15.83 -17.41 -1.42
C LYS A 322 15.87 -16.94 -2.88
N ILE A 323 15.55 -17.81 -3.82
CA ILE A 323 15.65 -17.54 -5.26
C ILE A 323 14.36 -17.98 -5.94
N HIS A 324 13.77 -17.15 -6.77
CA HIS A 324 12.62 -17.49 -7.59
C HIS A 324 13.08 -17.78 -9.02
N THR A 325 12.72 -18.95 -9.54
CA THR A 325 13.10 -19.35 -10.90
C THR A 325 12.03 -20.22 -11.56
N THR A 326 11.89 -20.11 -12.87
CA THR A 326 11.04 -21.00 -13.67
C THR A 326 11.75 -22.28 -14.11
N ARG A 327 13.09 -22.37 -13.88
CA ARG A 327 13.93 -23.53 -14.23
C ARG A 327 13.76 -24.64 -13.20
N THR A 328 14.03 -25.88 -13.61
CA THR A 328 13.98 -27.07 -12.73
C THR A 328 15.38 -27.44 -12.29
N PHE A 329 15.55 -27.77 -11.02
CA PHE A 329 16.77 -28.21 -10.37
C PHE A 329 16.45 -29.38 -9.44
N GLU A 330 17.50 -30.00 -8.88
CA GLU A 330 17.38 -31.05 -7.85
C GLU A 330 17.97 -30.53 -6.53
N GLU A 331 17.42 -31.03 -5.42
CA GLU A 331 17.99 -30.75 -4.09
C GLU A 331 19.40 -31.34 -4.00
N GLY A 332 20.34 -30.57 -3.46
CA GLY A 332 21.76 -30.89 -3.40
C GLY A 332 22.59 -30.40 -4.59
N ASP A 333 21.95 -29.85 -5.63
CA ASP A 333 22.70 -29.24 -6.75
C ASP A 333 23.44 -27.98 -6.29
N ASP A 334 24.67 -27.81 -6.79
CA ASP A 334 25.40 -26.54 -6.74
C ASP A 334 25.04 -25.70 -7.96
N ILE A 335 24.59 -24.47 -7.75
CA ILE A 335 24.25 -23.52 -8.81
C ILE A 335 25.01 -22.20 -8.65
N GLY A 336 25.29 -21.55 -9.77
CA GLY A 336 25.81 -20.20 -9.79
C GLY A 336 24.67 -19.17 -9.74
N ILE A 337 24.86 -18.10 -8.96
CA ILE A 337 23.97 -16.95 -8.96
C ILE A 337 24.72 -15.69 -9.34
N LYS A 338 24.01 -14.82 -10.08
CA LYS A 338 24.49 -13.51 -10.51
C LYS A 338 23.42 -12.46 -10.21
N ILE A 339 23.86 -11.30 -9.74
CA ILE A 339 22.99 -10.21 -9.32
C ILE A 339 23.44 -8.95 -10.07
N ASP A 340 22.52 -8.35 -10.82
CA ASP A 340 22.78 -7.13 -11.55
C ASP A 340 22.81 -5.92 -10.60
N ALA A 341 23.62 -4.91 -10.91
CA ALA A 341 23.88 -3.77 -10.04
C ALA A 341 22.58 -3.00 -9.65
N GLU A 342 21.65 -2.90 -10.57
CA GLU A 342 20.35 -2.24 -10.38
C GLU A 342 19.43 -2.97 -9.40
N ASN A 343 19.70 -4.25 -9.14
CA ASN A 343 18.91 -5.12 -8.26
C ASN A 343 19.53 -5.25 -6.85
N ILE A 344 20.57 -4.48 -6.55
CA ILE A 344 21.22 -4.41 -5.25
C ILE A 344 20.89 -3.04 -4.66
N HIS A 345 19.93 -3.00 -3.73
CA HIS A 345 19.60 -1.79 -3.01
C HIS A 345 20.25 -1.75 -1.63
N VAL A 346 20.85 -0.60 -1.26
CA VAL A 346 21.61 -0.43 -0.03
C VAL A 346 20.84 0.39 1.00
N MET A 347 20.51 -0.23 2.13
CA MET A 347 19.83 0.39 3.26
C MET A 347 20.82 0.81 4.35
N ARG A 348 20.77 2.05 4.79
CA ARG A 348 21.52 2.54 5.97
C ARG A 348 20.78 2.23 7.26
N TYR A 349 21.54 1.98 8.32
CA TYR A 349 20.93 1.84 9.65
C TYR A 349 20.43 3.19 10.16
N ASN A 350 19.15 3.23 10.61
CA ASN A 350 18.52 4.41 11.21
C ASN A 350 18.47 5.64 10.28
N GLU A 351 18.45 5.47 8.96
CA GLU A 351 18.18 6.55 8.02
C GLU A 351 16.72 6.96 8.13
N SER A 352 16.43 8.26 8.23
CA SER A 352 15.06 8.78 8.16
C SER A 352 14.63 8.90 6.70
N GLU A 353 13.30 8.92 6.43
CA GLU A 353 12.78 9.13 5.07
C GLU A 353 13.31 10.44 4.47
N ASP A 354 13.30 11.52 5.25
CA ASP A 354 13.82 12.83 4.82
C ASP A 354 15.32 12.80 4.44
N ASP A 355 16.15 12.00 5.14
CA ASP A 355 17.58 11.88 4.83
C ASP A 355 17.80 10.98 3.61
N PHE A 356 16.99 9.95 3.46
CA PHE A 356 16.97 9.06 2.30
C PHE A 356 16.62 9.83 1.03
N ASP A 357 15.51 10.59 1.04
CA ASP A 357 15.06 11.38 -0.09
C ASP A 357 16.11 12.42 -0.51
N LYS A 358 16.68 13.17 0.45
CA LYS A 358 17.77 14.12 0.17
C LYS A 358 19.01 13.45 -0.45
N ARG A 359 19.31 12.22 -0.03
CA ARG A 359 20.43 11.45 -0.58
C ARG A 359 20.16 11.06 -2.02
N ILE A 360 18.99 10.49 -2.29
CA ILE A 360 18.59 10.07 -3.65
C ILE A 360 18.52 11.27 -4.59
N GLU A 361 17.82 12.35 -4.20
CA GLU A 361 17.72 13.57 -5.03
C GLU A 361 19.08 14.15 -5.43
N LYS A 362 20.06 14.14 -4.50
CA LYS A 362 21.39 14.67 -4.76
C LYS A 362 22.14 13.91 -5.87
N TYR A 363 21.92 12.62 -6.00
CA TYR A 363 22.62 11.77 -6.96
C TYR A 363 21.81 11.51 -8.24
N ALA A 364 20.49 11.66 -8.24
CA ALA A 364 19.66 11.64 -9.43
C ALA A 364 19.96 12.82 -10.40
N ILE A 365 20.40 13.97 -9.87
CA ILE A 365 20.74 15.15 -10.68
C ILE A 365 22.06 14.98 -11.47
N GLY A 366 22.85 13.94 -11.15
CA GLY A 366 24.16 13.68 -11.80
C GLY A 366 24.12 12.89 -13.11
N GLU A 367 22.96 12.37 -13.52
CA GLU A 367 22.85 11.56 -14.75
C GLU A 367 22.57 12.38 -16.03
N ASP A 368 22.25 13.67 -15.93
CA ASP A 368 21.92 14.52 -17.09
C ASP A 368 23.11 15.34 -17.66
N ASP A 369 24.33 15.17 -17.15
CA ASP A 369 25.54 15.88 -17.61
C ASP A 369 26.57 14.94 -18.31
N GLY A 370 26.10 13.95 -19.08
CA GLY A 370 26.95 13.01 -19.82
C GLY A 370 26.62 12.95 -21.32
#